data_7832eb003e2d51ca1f6439c8ebf9d2c2
#
_entry.id   7832eb003e2d51ca1f6439c8ebf9d2c2
#
_cell.length_a   1.000
_cell.length_b   1.000
_cell.length_c   1.000
_cell.angle_alpha   90.00
_cell.angle_beta   90.00
_cell.angle_gamma   90.00
#
_symmetry.space_group_name_H-M   'P 1'
#
loop_
_entity.id
_entity.type
_entity.pdbx_description
1 polymer ?
#
loop_
_entity_poly.entity_id
_entity_poly.type
_entity_poly.pdbx_seq_one_letter_code
_entity_poly.pdbx_strand_id
1 'polypeptide(L)'
;GNVGNNVDTRIHYEAQSGICLKCRAYKGQYGLEPTPQMYIEHTRLWAKEAWRVLKNDGIFFLNIADSYNGNKKGNDDKKNMPVNTKSFEKIKAYGIPSKCQLLIPHRIALALVNDGWTLRNTIIWYKNNAMPESVTDRFSKKYEYIFMLTKQDKYYFDLASVRKPTVESTLLRIASFKKNNEKYDSQRHKGVSK
;
A
#
# COMPACT_ATOMS: atom_id res chain seq x y z
N GLY A 1 21.93 56.07 4.33
CA GLY A 1 21.13 55.40 3.34
C GLY A 1 21.29 53.92 3.51
N ASN A 2 20.34 53.27 4.20
CA ASN A 2 20.28 51.81 4.28
C ASN A 2 19.70 51.25 2.99
N VAL A 3 20.53 50.66 2.19
CA VAL A 3 20.09 49.84 1.05
C VAL A 3 19.75 48.47 1.62
N GLY A 4 18.48 48.30 1.99
CA GLY A 4 17.95 46.99 2.37
C GLY A 4 17.93 46.08 1.13
N ASN A 5 18.82 45.11 1.09
CA ASN A 5 18.73 43.98 0.16
C ASN A 5 17.48 43.15 0.49
N ASN A 6 16.34 43.59 -0.07
CA ASN A 6 15.18 42.71 -0.18
C ASN A 6 15.50 41.61 -1.19
N VAL A 7 16.08 40.52 -0.72
CA VAL A 7 16.08 39.28 -1.50
C VAL A 7 14.62 38.89 -1.62
N ASP A 8 14.07 39.07 -2.83
CA ASP A 8 12.71 38.63 -3.13
C ASP A 8 12.64 37.10 -3.05
N THR A 9 12.37 36.62 -1.85
CA THR A 9 12.19 35.15 -1.53
C THR A 9 10.83 34.63 -1.99
N ARG A 10 10.13 35.36 -2.88
CA ARG A 10 8.89 34.84 -3.45
C ARG A 10 9.20 33.63 -4.31
N ILE A 11 9.03 32.46 -3.72
CA ILE A 11 9.02 31.21 -4.45
C ILE A 11 7.82 31.26 -5.40
N HIS A 12 8.08 31.36 -6.69
CA HIS A 12 7.03 31.38 -7.70
C HIS A 12 6.42 29.97 -7.83
N TYR A 13 5.33 29.74 -7.10
CA TYR A 13 4.50 28.56 -7.31
C TYR A 13 3.42 28.86 -8.36
N GLU A 14 3.15 27.90 -9.22
CA GLU A 14 1.93 27.93 -10.01
C GLU A 14 0.74 28.00 -9.04
N ALA A 15 -0.06 29.04 -9.08
CA ALA A 15 -1.10 29.37 -8.09
C ALA A 15 -2.16 28.25 -7.91
N GLN A 16 -2.16 27.22 -8.72
CA GLN A 16 -3.15 26.15 -8.75
C GLN A 16 -2.58 24.74 -8.53
N SER A 17 -1.27 24.54 -8.64
CA SER A 17 -0.67 23.19 -8.60
C SER A 17 0.25 22.94 -7.40
N GLY A 18 0.65 23.97 -6.69
CA GLY A 18 1.67 23.87 -5.64
C GLY A 18 3.07 23.49 -6.16
N ILE A 19 3.29 23.52 -7.47
CA ILE A 19 4.57 23.18 -8.11
C ILE A 19 5.36 24.45 -8.40
N CYS A 20 6.63 24.48 -7.96
CA CYS A 20 7.54 25.56 -8.29
C CYS A 20 7.86 25.57 -9.78
N LEU A 21 7.65 26.72 -10.45
CA LEU A 21 7.92 26.86 -11.88
C LEU A 21 9.42 26.77 -12.21
N LYS A 22 10.29 27.15 -11.26
CA LYS A 22 11.74 27.17 -11.45
C LYS A 22 12.39 25.81 -11.25
N CYS A 23 12.10 25.13 -10.12
CA CYS A 23 12.77 23.86 -9.74
C CYS A 23 11.84 22.65 -9.73
N ARG A 24 10.55 22.83 -10.07
CA ARG A 24 9.51 21.78 -10.11
C ARG A 24 9.23 21.13 -8.75
N ALA A 25 9.77 21.67 -7.66
CA ALA A 25 9.46 21.17 -6.31
C ALA A 25 7.97 21.35 -5.99
N TYR A 26 7.40 20.38 -5.33
CA TYR A 26 6.03 20.40 -4.85
C TYR A 26 5.98 20.99 -3.43
N LYS A 27 5.11 21.99 -3.23
CA LYS A 27 4.76 22.51 -1.91
C LYS A 27 3.35 22.09 -1.56
N GLY A 28 3.22 21.10 -0.72
CA GLY A 28 1.92 20.56 -0.32
C GLY A 28 2.06 19.50 0.77
N GLN A 29 0.93 18.95 1.19
CA GLN A 29 0.87 17.89 2.17
C GLN A 29 1.02 16.53 1.46
N TYR A 30 1.79 15.62 2.06
CA TYR A 30 1.88 14.23 1.60
C TYR A 30 0.49 13.58 1.61
N GLY A 31 0.16 12.89 0.52
CA GLY A 31 -1.16 12.32 0.26
C GLY A 31 -2.13 13.25 -0.49
N LEU A 32 -1.72 14.52 -0.74
CA LEU A 32 -2.47 15.50 -1.54
C LEU A 32 -1.76 15.90 -2.83
N GLU A 33 -0.89 15.05 -3.31
CA GLU A 33 -0.15 15.28 -4.55
C GLU A 33 -1.11 15.42 -5.75
N PRO A 34 -0.76 16.27 -6.72
CA PRO A 34 -1.58 16.50 -7.91
C PRO A 34 -1.81 15.25 -8.75
N THR A 35 -0.91 14.26 -8.64
CA THR A 35 -0.95 13.04 -9.46
C THR A 35 -0.62 11.79 -8.65
N PRO A 36 -1.21 10.63 -9.00
CA PRO A 36 -0.84 9.35 -8.40
C PRO A 36 0.65 9.05 -8.55
N GLN A 37 1.25 9.41 -9.68
CA GLN A 37 2.66 9.17 -9.94
C GLN A 37 3.54 9.96 -8.96
N MET A 38 3.25 11.24 -8.73
CA MET A 38 3.99 12.07 -7.78
C MET A 38 3.87 11.51 -6.35
N TYR A 39 2.70 11.03 -5.95
CA TYR A 39 2.52 10.37 -4.67
C TYR A 39 3.41 9.12 -4.54
N ILE A 40 3.49 8.30 -5.59
CA ILE A 40 4.36 7.12 -5.62
C ILE A 40 5.84 7.52 -5.48
N GLU A 41 6.27 8.55 -6.23
CA GLU A 41 7.67 9.03 -6.16
C GLU A 41 8.00 9.58 -4.76
N HIS A 42 7.12 10.36 -4.14
CA HIS A 42 7.31 10.84 -2.77
C HIS A 42 7.35 9.68 -1.77
N THR A 43 6.52 8.65 -1.97
CA THR A 43 6.56 7.42 -1.17
C THR A 43 7.92 6.73 -1.28
N ARG A 44 8.48 6.61 -2.48
CA ARG A 44 9.82 6.04 -2.72
C ARG A 44 10.91 6.81 -1.99
N LEU A 45 10.83 8.15 -2.00
CA LEU A 45 11.82 9.00 -1.33
C LEU A 45 11.91 8.72 0.17
N TRP A 46 10.78 8.74 0.88
CA TRP A 46 10.82 8.44 2.32
C TRP A 46 11.04 6.94 2.61
N ALA A 47 10.59 6.03 1.74
CA ALA A 47 10.87 4.61 1.88
C ALA A 47 12.37 4.29 1.74
N LYS A 48 13.11 5.07 0.93
CA LYS A 48 14.57 5.00 0.86
C LYS A 48 15.23 5.35 2.20
N GLU A 49 14.71 6.35 2.91
CA GLU A 49 15.20 6.70 4.24
C GLU A 49 14.82 5.63 5.28
N ALA A 50 13.61 5.06 5.18
CA ALA A 50 13.22 3.92 6.00
C ALA A 50 14.17 2.72 5.77
N TRP A 51 14.50 2.45 4.51
CA TRP A 51 15.52 1.44 4.18
C TRP A 51 16.87 1.73 4.84
N ARG A 52 17.34 2.97 4.77
CA ARG A 52 18.64 3.36 5.32
C ARG A 52 18.74 3.06 6.81
N VAL A 53 17.68 3.32 7.59
CA VAL A 53 17.68 3.17 9.05
C VAL A 53 17.24 1.79 9.54
N LEU A 54 16.51 1.02 8.73
CA LEU A 54 16.06 -0.31 9.09
C LEU A 54 17.28 -1.24 9.27
N LYS A 55 17.26 -2.12 10.26
CA LYS A 55 18.23 -3.20 10.40
C LYS A 55 18.22 -4.13 9.19
N ASN A 56 19.33 -4.83 8.90
CA ASN A 56 19.40 -5.75 7.76
C ASN A 56 18.42 -6.92 7.89
N ASP A 57 18.18 -7.40 9.10
CA ASP A 57 17.24 -8.46 9.44
C ASP A 57 15.86 -7.93 9.86
N GLY A 58 15.64 -6.61 9.73
CA GLY A 58 14.40 -5.95 10.12
C GLY A 58 13.26 -6.16 9.12
N ILE A 59 12.03 -5.99 9.61
CA ILE A 59 10.80 -6.03 8.83
C ILE A 59 10.17 -4.64 8.82
N PHE A 60 9.67 -4.23 7.68
CA PHE A 60 8.92 -3.00 7.49
C PHE A 60 7.49 -3.32 7.06
N PHE A 61 6.51 -2.87 7.84
CA PHE A 61 5.10 -3.00 7.51
C PHE A 61 4.56 -1.67 7.00
N LEU A 62 4.10 -1.65 5.76
CA LEU A 62 3.54 -0.49 5.11
C LEU A 62 2.04 -0.64 4.93
N ASN A 63 1.25 0.14 5.69
CA ASN A 63 -0.20 0.22 5.52
C ASN A 63 -0.54 1.29 4.47
N ILE A 64 -1.31 0.91 3.46
CA ILE A 64 -1.76 1.82 2.40
C ILE A 64 -3.17 1.47 1.95
N ALA A 65 -4.03 2.49 1.88
CA ALA A 65 -5.35 2.41 1.28
C ALA A 65 -5.30 2.79 -0.20
N ASP A 66 -6.20 2.22 -0.98
CA ASP A 66 -6.39 2.61 -2.38
C ASP A 66 -7.49 3.66 -2.52
N SER A 67 -7.53 4.30 -3.67
CA SER A 67 -8.52 5.31 -4.02
C SER A 67 -9.06 5.07 -5.44
N TYR A 68 -10.05 5.85 -5.82
CA TYR A 68 -10.67 5.81 -7.14
C TYR A 68 -10.47 7.13 -7.87
N ASN A 69 -10.36 7.06 -9.21
CA ASN A 69 -10.43 8.25 -10.03
C ASN A 69 -11.86 8.80 -9.99
N GLY A 70 -12.06 9.86 -9.18
CA GLY A 70 -13.38 10.43 -8.95
C GLY A 70 -13.97 11.05 -10.22
N ASN A 71 -15.27 10.80 -10.43
CA ASN A 71 -16.06 11.58 -11.38
C ASN A 71 -16.72 12.72 -10.59
N LYS A 72 -16.24 13.94 -10.76
CA LYS A 72 -16.97 15.09 -10.20
C LYS A 72 -18.26 15.34 -10.98
N LYS A 73 -19.33 14.66 -10.60
CA LYS A 73 -20.68 15.21 -10.60
C LYS A 73 -21.07 15.44 -9.14
N GLY A 74 -20.48 16.40 -8.50
CA GLY A 74 -20.82 16.83 -7.16
C GLY A 74 -21.10 18.30 -7.21
N ASN A 75 -22.25 18.67 -6.68
CA ASN A 75 -22.82 20.01 -6.54
C ASN A 75 -21.81 21.15 -6.49
N ASP A 76 -22.19 22.23 -7.18
CA ASP A 76 -21.49 23.50 -7.32
C ASP A 76 -21.28 24.31 -6.01
N ASP A 77 -21.05 23.66 -4.87
CA ASP A 77 -20.63 24.35 -3.65
C ASP A 77 -19.15 24.76 -3.72
N LYS A 78 -18.81 25.40 -4.85
CA LYS A 78 -17.46 25.88 -5.18
C LYS A 78 -16.93 26.98 -4.26
N LYS A 79 -17.72 27.45 -3.28
CA LYS A 79 -17.34 28.65 -2.50
C LYS A 79 -16.39 28.38 -1.33
N ASN A 80 -16.26 27.15 -0.83
CA ASN A 80 -15.49 26.87 0.39
C ASN A 80 -14.54 25.67 0.31
N MET A 81 -14.24 25.12 -0.87
CA MET A 81 -13.23 24.06 -0.98
C MET A 81 -11.83 24.63 -1.16
N PRO A 82 -10.83 24.10 -0.42
CA PRO A 82 -9.44 24.49 -0.64
C PRO A 82 -9.04 24.28 -2.11
N VAL A 83 -8.13 25.08 -2.57
CA VAL A 83 -7.64 25.30 -3.96
C VAL A 83 -7.32 24.01 -4.76
N ASN A 84 -7.35 22.85 -4.13
CA ASN A 84 -6.90 21.57 -4.68
C ASN A 84 -7.95 20.81 -5.53
N THR A 85 -9.17 21.34 -5.69
CA THR A 85 -10.23 20.65 -6.44
C THR A 85 -10.01 20.61 -7.96
N LYS A 86 -9.19 21.49 -8.51
CA LYS A 86 -8.78 21.45 -9.93
C LYS A 86 -7.75 20.34 -10.25
N SER A 87 -7.13 19.73 -9.22
CA SER A 87 -6.20 18.62 -9.40
C SER A 87 -6.88 17.37 -10.00
N PHE A 88 -8.17 17.18 -9.74
CA PHE A 88 -8.89 16.00 -10.23
C PHE A 88 -9.26 16.05 -11.72
N GLU A 89 -9.34 17.22 -12.33
CA GLU A 89 -9.49 17.32 -13.79
C GLU A 89 -8.20 16.91 -14.52
N LYS A 90 -7.04 17.14 -13.90
CA LYS A 90 -5.73 16.70 -14.43
C LYS A 90 -5.57 15.18 -14.38
N ILE A 91 -6.27 14.45 -13.50
CA ILE A 91 -6.20 12.98 -13.47
C ILE A 91 -6.74 12.35 -14.76
N LYS A 92 -7.66 13.01 -15.46
CA LYS A 92 -8.04 12.61 -16.84
C LYS A 92 -6.87 12.66 -17.82
N ALA A 93 -5.90 13.56 -17.58
CA ALA A 93 -4.72 13.71 -18.45
C ALA A 93 -3.73 12.53 -18.34
N TYR A 94 -3.85 11.68 -17.32
CA TYR A 94 -2.96 10.51 -17.14
C TYR A 94 -3.52 9.21 -17.72
N GLY A 95 -4.58 9.28 -18.52
CA GLY A 95 -5.15 8.12 -19.19
C GLY A 95 -5.89 7.13 -18.28
N ILE A 96 -6.16 7.50 -17.00
CA ILE A 96 -6.91 6.67 -16.07
C ILE A 96 -8.40 6.94 -16.24
N PRO A 97 -9.22 5.94 -16.60
CA PRO A 97 -10.66 6.15 -16.78
C PRO A 97 -11.34 6.67 -15.50
N SER A 98 -12.43 7.44 -15.67
CA SER A 98 -13.29 7.82 -14.56
C SER A 98 -13.82 6.59 -13.83
N LYS A 99 -13.98 6.68 -12.50
CA LYS A 99 -14.38 5.59 -11.59
C LYS A 99 -13.40 4.42 -11.49
N CYS A 100 -12.29 4.46 -12.23
CA CYS A 100 -11.26 3.43 -12.13
C CYS A 100 -10.57 3.49 -10.77
N GLN A 101 -10.28 2.33 -10.20
CA GLN A 101 -9.40 2.20 -9.04
C GLN A 101 -7.98 2.61 -9.43
N LEU A 102 -7.31 3.42 -8.60
CA LEU A 102 -6.00 3.95 -8.93
C LEU A 102 -4.86 2.94 -8.75
N LEU A 103 -5.12 1.86 -8.01
CA LEU A 103 -4.16 0.79 -7.69
C LEU A 103 -2.90 1.32 -6.99
N ILE A 104 -3.07 2.36 -6.17
CA ILE A 104 -1.95 3.00 -5.46
C ILE A 104 -1.13 2.01 -4.65
N PRO A 105 -1.71 1.13 -3.80
CA PRO A 105 -0.94 0.16 -3.03
C PRO A 105 -0.08 -0.74 -3.93
N HIS A 106 -0.66 -1.26 -5.01
CA HIS A 106 0.04 -2.17 -5.92
C HIS A 106 1.17 -1.47 -6.68
N ARG A 107 0.94 -0.24 -7.14
CA ARG A 107 1.96 0.57 -7.83
C ARG A 107 3.13 0.88 -6.89
N ILE A 108 2.85 1.20 -5.62
CA ILE A 108 3.89 1.43 -4.61
C ILE A 108 4.64 0.13 -4.33
N ALA A 109 3.94 -0.99 -4.13
CA ALA A 109 4.59 -2.28 -3.90
C ALA A 109 5.55 -2.64 -5.03
N LEU A 110 5.12 -2.49 -6.30
CA LEU A 110 5.97 -2.72 -7.47
C LEU A 110 7.17 -1.75 -7.51
N ALA A 111 6.95 -0.47 -7.22
CA ALA A 111 8.01 0.53 -7.20
C ALA A 111 9.07 0.22 -6.12
N LEU A 112 8.64 -0.17 -4.92
CA LEU A 112 9.54 -0.55 -3.83
C LEU A 112 10.31 -1.83 -4.15
N VAL A 113 9.68 -2.83 -4.78
CA VAL A 113 10.38 -4.02 -5.25
C VAL A 113 11.45 -3.66 -6.28
N ASN A 114 11.16 -2.74 -7.21
CA ASN A 114 12.14 -2.25 -8.18
C ASN A 114 13.28 -1.44 -7.50
N ASP A 115 13.02 -0.84 -6.34
CA ASP A 115 14.01 -0.14 -5.51
C ASP A 115 14.84 -1.10 -4.62
N GLY A 116 14.60 -2.41 -4.71
CA GLY A 116 15.35 -3.45 -4.01
C GLY A 116 14.67 -4.06 -2.80
N TRP A 117 13.48 -3.57 -2.38
CA TRP A 117 12.74 -4.20 -1.30
C TRP A 117 12.27 -5.61 -1.66
N THR A 118 12.32 -6.53 -0.72
CA THR A 118 11.71 -7.86 -0.86
C THR A 118 10.29 -7.83 -0.27
N LEU A 119 9.27 -7.93 -1.12
CA LEU A 119 7.88 -8.06 -0.69
C LEU A 119 7.60 -9.50 -0.26
N ARG A 120 7.40 -9.71 1.05
CA ARG A 120 7.18 -11.04 1.64
C ARG A 120 5.72 -11.44 1.71
N ASN A 121 4.85 -10.48 2.09
CA ASN A 121 3.41 -10.71 2.20
C ASN A 121 2.61 -9.47 1.83
N THR A 122 1.42 -9.71 1.28
CA THR A 122 0.33 -8.75 1.18
C THR A 122 -0.77 -9.18 2.13
N ILE A 123 -0.97 -8.41 3.19
CA ILE A 123 -1.94 -8.68 4.24
C ILE A 123 -3.15 -7.79 4.00
N ILE A 124 -4.35 -8.37 4.11
CA ILE A 124 -5.59 -7.62 4.02
C ILE A 124 -6.03 -7.24 5.43
N TRP A 125 -6.03 -5.94 5.71
CA TRP A 125 -6.62 -5.42 6.93
C TRP A 125 -8.10 -5.16 6.71
N TYR A 126 -8.93 -6.12 7.08
CA TYR A 126 -10.37 -5.98 7.01
C TYR A 126 -10.91 -5.11 8.17
N LYS A 127 -11.79 -4.15 7.84
CA LYS A 127 -12.39 -3.21 8.79
C LYS A 127 -13.85 -3.59 9.05
N ASN A 128 -14.16 -4.11 10.23
CA ASN A 128 -15.54 -4.44 10.62
C ASN A 128 -16.43 -3.18 10.63
N ASN A 129 -15.89 -2.06 11.11
CA ASN A 129 -16.60 -0.78 11.25
C ASN A 129 -16.07 0.24 10.22
N ALA A 130 -15.97 -0.14 8.94
CA ALA A 130 -15.63 0.80 7.89
C ALA A 130 -16.72 1.88 7.77
N MET A 131 -16.32 3.13 7.51
CA MET A 131 -17.29 4.19 7.24
C MET A 131 -18.15 3.82 6.02
N PRO A 132 -19.47 4.03 6.10
CA PRO A 132 -20.36 3.82 4.98
C PRO A 132 -19.94 4.65 3.76
N GLU A 133 -19.94 4.04 2.60
CA GLU A 133 -19.70 4.73 1.32
C GLU A 133 -21.03 4.89 0.59
N SER A 134 -21.37 6.10 0.19
CA SER A 134 -22.57 6.40 -0.62
C SER A 134 -22.34 6.04 -2.09
N VAL A 135 -22.06 4.77 -2.37
CA VAL A 135 -21.84 4.25 -3.73
C VAL A 135 -22.88 3.21 -4.07
N THR A 136 -23.40 3.25 -5.30
CA THR A 136 -24.47 2.39 -5.79
C THR A 136 -24.05 1.47 -6.94
N ASP A 137 -22.84 1.66 -7.47
CA ASP A 137 -22.36 0.98 -8.68
C ASP A 137 -21.07 0.15 -8.45
N ARG A 138 -20.68 -0.06 -7.20
CA ARG A 138 -19.62 -0.95 -6.75
C ARG A 138 -19.80 -1.34 -5.30
N PHE A 139 -19.09 -2.36 -4.86
CA PHE A 139 -19.02 -2.72 -3.45
C PHE A 139 -18.29 -1.67 -2.61
N SER A 140 -18.73 -1.46 -1.37
CA SER A 140 -18.02 -0.63 -0.39
C SER A 140 -16.68 -1.25 -0.05
N LYS A 141 -15.63 -0.43 -0.02
CA LYS A 141 -14.28 -0.91 0.33
C LYS A 141 -14.11 -0.95 1.84
N LYS A 142 -13.99 -2.15 2.40
CA LYS A 142 -13.85 -2.39 3.84
C LYS A 142 -12.48 -2.96 4.21
N TYR A 143 -11.45 -2.69 3.44
CA TYR A 143 -10.10 -3.19 3.70
C TYR A 143 -9.03 -2.21 3.25
N GLU A 144 -7.86 -2.39 3.82
CA GLU A 144 -6.62 -1.76 3.40
C GLU A 144 -5.55 -2.83 3.20
N TYR A 145 -4.47 -2.47 2.52
CA TYR A 145 -3.33 -3.36 2.33
C TYR A 145 -2.25 -3.06 3.36
N ILE A 146 -1.66 -4.11 3.92
CA ILE A 146 -0.42 -4.01 4.67
C ILE A 146 0.62 -4.87 3.95
N PHE A 147 1.65 -4.22 3.45
CA PHE A 147 2.78 -4.90 2.81
C PHE A 147 3.85 -5.20 3.84
N MET A 148 4.27 -6.47 3.92
CA MET A 148 5.41 -6.89 4.69
C MET A 148 6.65 -6.88 3.79
N LEU A 149 7.57 -5.98 4.07
CA LEU A 149 8.76 -5.70 3.27
C LEU A 149 10.02 -5.96 4.09
N THR A 150 11.06 -6.48 3.46
CA THR A 150 12.37 -6.73 4.07
C THR A 150 13.49 -6.25 3.15
N LYS A 151 14.70 -6.02 3.70
CA LYS A 151 15.89 -5.70 2.91
C LYS A 151 16.45 -6.91 2.17
N GLN A 152 16.32 -8.09 2.75
CA GLN A 152 16.94 -9.31 2.26
C GLN A 152 16.04 -10.52 2.51
N ASP A 153 16.43 -11.67 1.98
CA ASP A 153 15.72 -12.94 2.11
C ASP A 153 15.74 -13.51 3.54
N LYS A 154 16.81 -13.25 4.29
CA LYS A 154 16.98 -13.64 5.70
C LYS A 154 16.66 -12.48 6.62
N TYR A 155 15.64 -12.64 7.44
CA TYR A 155 15.17 -11.63 8.38
C TYR A 155 14.61 -12.29 9.65
N TYR A 156 14.54 -11.54 10.74
CA TYR A 156 13.96 -12.04 11.99
C TYR A 156 12.44 -12.12 11.90
N PHE A 157 11.89 -13.30 12.14
CA PHE A 157 10.44 -13.52 12.23
C PHE A 157 10.13 -14.59 13.28
N ASP A 158 9.51 -14.17 14.40
CA ASP A 158 9.09 -15.08 15.46
C ASP A 158 7.74 -15.73 15.08
N LEU A 159 7.84 -16.82 14.34
CA LEU A 159 6.68 -17.58 13.93
C LEU A 159 5.92 -18.18 15.13
N ALA A 160 6.61 -18.53 16.22
CA ALA A 160 5.98 -19.16 17.38
C ALA A 160 5.00 -18.22 18.06
N SER A 161 5.37 -16.93 18.20
CA SER A 161 4.52 -15.91 18.83
C SER A 161 3.25 -15.57 18.04
N VAL A 162 3.21 -15.85 16.73
CA VAL A 162 2.03 -15.54 15.89
C VAL A 162 1.19 -16.76 15.54
N ARG A 163 1.63 -17.96 15.92
CA ARG A 163 0.87 -19.20 15.69
C ARG A 163 -0.39 -19.23 16.53
N LYS A 164 -1.49 -19.60 15.91
CA LYS A 164 -2.72 -19.97 16.62
C LYS A 164 -2.69 -21.46 16.98
N PRO A 165 -3.31 -21.88 18.10
CA PRO A 165 -3.50 -23.28 18.42
C PRO A 165 -4.18 -24.00 17.25
N THR A 166 -3.76 -25.23 17.00
CA THR A 166 -4.38 -26.06 15.97
C THR A 166 -5.80 -26.42 16.38
N VAL A 167 -6.76 -26.22 15.48
CA VAL A 167 -8.16 -26.54 15.72
C VAL A 167 -8.30 -28.06 15.86
N GLU A 168 -9.15 -28.53 16.82
CA GLU A 168 -9.36 -29.95 17.15
C GLU A 168 -9.71 -30.78 15.91
N SER A 169 -10.57 -30.29 15.03
CA SER A 169 -10.89 -30.96 13.76
C SER A 169 -9.68 -31.25 12.88
N THR A 170 -8.67 -30.36 12.91
CA THR A 170 -7.40 -30.56 12.17
C THR A 170 -6.54 -31.61 12.86
N LEU A 171 -6.51 -31.64 14.20
CA LEU A 171 -5.81 -32.70 14.97
C LEU A 171 -6.39 -34.07 14.69
N LEU A 172 -7.72 -34.22 14.68
CA LEU A 172 -8.43 -35.45 14.33
C LEU A 172 -8.09 -35.90 12.90
N ARG A 173 -8.04 -34.96 11.94
CA ARG A 173 -7.65 -35.28 10.56
C ARG A 173 -6.20 -35.76 10.49
N ILE A 174 -5.27 -35.10 11.16
CA ILE A 174 -3.87 -35.56 11.22
C ILE A 174 -3.74 -36.92 11.83
N ALA A 175 -4.46 -37.22 12.92
CA ALA A 175 -4.49 -38.52 13.56
C ALA A 175 -5.01 -39.61 12.61
N SER A 176 -6.09 -39.34 11.86
CA SER A 176 -6.63 -40.27 10.86
C SER A 176 -5.65 -40.55 9.72
N PHE A 177 -4.92 -39.55 9.24
CA PHE A 177 -3.87 -39.75 8.23
C PHE A 177 -2.73 -40.61 8.73
N LYS A 178 -2.26 -40.42 9.98
CA LYS A 178 -1.23 -41.27 10.57
C LYS A 178 -1.68 -42.73 10.64
N LYS A 179 -2.89 -42.96 11.16
CA LYS A 179 -3.48 -44.31 11.28
C LYS A 179 -3.62 -45.00 9.91
N ASN A 180 -3.98 -44.27 8.86
CA ASN A 180 -4.08 -44.80 7.51
C ASN A 180 -2.70 -45.17 6.93
N ASN A 181 -1.69 -44.35 7.16
CA ASN A 181 -0.33 -44.61 6.69
C ASN A 181 0.28 -45.83 7.41
N GLU A 182 0.09 -45.97 8.72
CA GLU A 182 0.53 -47.14 9.47
C GLU A 182 -0.15 -48.44 8.97
N LYS A 183 -1.43 -48.33 8.59
CA LYS A 183 -2.17 -49.45 7.99
C LYS A 183 -1.62 -49.82 6.61
N TYR A 184 -1.22 -48.83 5.83
CA TYR A 184 -0.62 -49.01 4.49
C TYR A 184 0.77 -49.65 4.58
N ASP A 185 1.63 -49.20 5.49
CA ASP A 185 2.94 -49.76 5.76
C ASP A 185 2.84 -51.20 6.30
N SER A 186 1.90 -51.49 7.21
CA SER A 186 1.71 -52.83 7.71
C SER A 186 1.21 -53.84 6.67
N GLN A 187 0.47 -53.38 5.64
CA GLN A 187 0.07 -54.21 4.50
C GLN A 187 1.23 -54.44 3.50
N ARG A 188 2.11 -53.45 3.34
CA ARG A 188 3.30 -53.55 2.45
C ARG A 188 4.30 -54.59 2.95
N HIS A 189 4.46 -54.68 4.24
CA HIS A 189 5.37 -55.69 4.88
C HIS A 189 4.80 -57.10 4.91
N LYS A 190 3.49 -57.30 4.76
CA LYS A 190 2.87 -58.64 4.68
C LYS A 190 2.95 -59.27 3.28
N GLY A 191 3.33 -58.50 2.26
CA GLY A 191 3.44 -58.98 0.88
C GLY A 191 4.83 -59.44 0.42
N VAL A 192 5.81 -59.47 1.30
CA VAL A 192 7.24 -59.78 0.98
C VAL A 192 7.71 -61.02 1.78
N SER A 193 6.85 -61.99 1.98
CA SER A 193 7.28 -63.32 2.47
C SER A 193 6.87 -64.37 1.47
N LYS A 194 7.72 -64.57 0.44
CA LYS A 194 7.94 -65.83 -0.30
C LYS A 194 9.34 -65.86 -0.82
#